data_9dd8b99971cdf27f5f52773a609f1024
#
_entry.id   9dd8b99971cdf27f5f52773a609f1024
#
_cell.length_a   1.000
_cell.length_b   1.000
_cell.length_c   1.000
_cell.angle_alpha   90.00
_cell.angle_beta   90.00
_cell.angle_gamma   90.00
#
_symmetry.space_group_name_H-M   'P 1'
#
loop_
_entity.id
_entity.type
_entity.pdbx_description
1 polymer ?
#
loop_
_entity_poly.entity_id
_entity_poly.type
_entity_poly.pdbx_seq_one_letter_code
_entity_poly.pdbx_strand_id
1 'polypeptide(L)'
;HPAIADFPDSFFYANLLSPVPCPHQEQSLPYCVYEDPLETIIAQHRVAFFAASPKAQSVSEKTNQTEASFIIHLVKTIKQLYHKNNLPFSKDTIGIIVPYRNQIALIKAQLEDDHTVDTVERYQGSERPIIIYGFTVHRQAQLNFLTANRFEENGALIDRKLNVALTRAKEQLFLVGNPQLLERDKVFRQLLAFCKDKEAYFSADNS
;
A
#
# COMPACT_ATOMS: atom_id res chain seq x y z
N HIS A 1 8.62 -3.07 10.59
CA HIS A 1 9.60 -1.99 10.72
C HIS A 1 8.96 -0.74 11.35
N PRO A 2 9.66 0.03 12.26
CA PRO A 2 9.10 1.22 12.91
C PRO A 2 8.50 2.24 11.94
N ALA A 3 9.15 2.52 10.82
CA ALA A 3 8.64 3.46 9.81
C ALA A 3 7.26 3.07 9.22
N ILE A 4 6.88 1.79 9.24
CA ILE A 4 5.56 1.33 8.81
C ILE A 4 4.54 1.50 9.94
N ALA A 5 4.96 1.29 11.19
CA ALA A 5 4.13 1.43 12.37
C ALA A 5 3.87 2.91 12.75
N ASP A 6 4.69 3.85 12.30
CA ASP A 6 4.68 5.26 12.68
C ASP A 6 3.29 5.92 12.42
N PHE A 7 2.67 5.68 11.27
CA PHE A 7 1.32 6.22 11.02
C PHE A 7 0.25 5.58 11.90
N PRO A 8 0.09 4.23 11.97
CA PRO A 8 -0.86 3.62 12.88
C PRO A 8 -0.65 4.05 14.33
N ASP A 9 0.59 4.10 14.80
CA ASP A 9 0.92 4.49 16.16
C ASP A 9 0.48 5.93 16.45
N SER A 10 0.85 6.87 15.61
CA SER A 10 0.53 8.29 15.79
C SER A 10 -0.98 8.58 15.72
N PHE A 11 -1.72 7.90 14.82
CA PHE A 11 -3.11 8.27 14.53
C PHE A 11 -4.16 7.33 15.13
N PHE A 12 -3.81 6.06 15.41
CA PHE A 12 -4.74 5.09 15.94
C PHE A 12 -4.43 4.69 17.39
N TYR A 13 -3.16 4.75 17.79
CA TYR A 13 -2.72 4.26 19.11
C TYR A 13 -2.12 5.34 20.01
N ALA A 14 -2.27 6.63 19.65
CA ALA A 14 -1.84 7.78 20.45
C ALA A 14 -0.36 7.70 20.91
N ASN A 15 0.51 7.17 20.07
CA ASN A 15 1.94 6.91 20.35
C ASN A 15 2.16 5.94 21.53
N LEU A 16 1.27 4.98 21.72
CA LEU A 16 1.36 3.97 22.77
C LEU A 16 2.01 2.64 22.31
N LEU A 17 2.26 2.48 21.01
CA LEU A 17 2.93 1.30 20.51
C LEU A 17 4.42 1.38 20.83
N SER A 18 4.89 0.45 21.64
CA SER A 18 6.32 0.25 21.87
C SER A 18 6.79 -0.90 21.01
N PRO A 19 7.46 -0.65 19.87
CA PRO A 19 7.98 -1.75 19.06
C PRO A 19 8.99 -2.55 19.89
N VAL A 20 8.80 -3.87 19.92
CA VAL A 20 9.80 -4.75 20.51
C VAL A 20 11.05 -4.67 19.63
N PRO A 21 12.22 -4.30 20.16
CA PRO A 21 13.44 -4.21 19.37
C PRO A 21 13.75 -5.54 18.69
N CYS A 22 13.80 -5.55 17.39
CA CYS A 22 14.19 -6.71 16.59
C CYS A 22 15.34 -6.32 15.66
N PRO A 23 16.37 -7.17 15.50
CA PRO A 23 17.55 -6.84 14.71
C PRO A 23 17.25 -6.35 13.28
N HIS A 24 16.20 -6.89 12.65
CA HIS A 24 15.79 -6.50 11.31
C HIS A 24 15.18 -5.09 11.22
N GLN A 25 14.81 -4.47 12.35
CA GLN A 25 14.24 -3.11 12.36
C GLN A 25 15.30 -2.01 12.16
N GLU A 26 16.56 -2.34 12.40
CA GLU A 26 17.69 -1.43 12.20
C GLU A 26 18.37 -1.61 10.84
N GLN A 27 18.00 -2.68 10.10
CA GLN A 27 18.60 -2.97 8.80
C GLN A 27 18.13 -1.97 7.73
N SER A 28 19.05 -1.55 6.88
CA SER A 28 18.73 -0.79 5.66
C SER A 28 17.96 -1.68 4.68
N LEU A 29 17.26 -1.07 3.72
CA LEU A 29 16.68 -1.81 2.60
C LEU A 29 17.82 -2.48 1.80
N PRO A 30 17.62 -3.71 1.31
CA PRO A 30 18.71 -4.52 0.75
C PRO A 30 19.08 -4.17 -0.70
N TYR A 31 18.64 -3.04 -1.20
CA TYR A 31 18.85 -2.65 -2.59
C TYR A 31 20.09 -1.77 -2.74
N CYS A 32 21.10 -2.27 -3.45
CA CYS A 32 22.33 -1.56 -3.75
C CYS A 32 22.40 -1.06 -5.20
N VAL A 33 21.66 -1.71 -6.11
CA VAL A 33 21.62 -1.40 -7.55
C VAL A 33 20.21 -1.05 -7.97
N TYR A 34 19.99 0.18 -8.39
CA TYR A 34 18.75 0.71 -8.93
C TYR A 34 19.06 1.84 -9.93
N GLU A 35 18.28 1.99 -10.98
CA GLU A 35 18.58 2.85 -12.12
C GLU A 35 17.46 3.78 -12.53
N ASP A 36 16.21 3.28 -12.52
CA ASP A 36 15.07 4.10 -12.91
C ASP A 36 14.40 4.82 -11.71
N PRO A 37 13.56 5.83 -11.96
CA PRO A 37 12.91 6.60 -10.90
C PRO A 37 12.07 5.74 -9.94
N LEU A 38 11.31 4.76 -10.45
CA LEU A 38 10.48 3.90 -9.62
C LEU A 38 11.33 2.95 -8.78
N GLU A 39 12.39 2.37 -9.35
CA GLU A 39 13.36 1.57 -8.61
C GLU A 39 14.00 2.38 -7.48
N THR A 40 14.35 3.65 -7.75
CA THR A 40 14.92 4.56 -6.75
C THR A 40 13.94 4.80 -5.60
N ILE A 41 12.68 5.07 -5.89
CA ILE A 41 11.65 5.24 -4.85
C ILE A 41 11.51 3.96 -4.01
N ILE A 42 11.43 2.80 -4.65
CA ILE A 42 11.33 1.50 -3.95
C ILE A 42 12.56 1.26 -3.07
N ALA A 43 13.74 1.56 -3.58
CA ALA A 43 15.00 1.32 -2.86
C ALA A 43 15.20 2.25 -1.65
N GLN A 44 14.60 3.43 -1.64
CA GLN A 44 14.82 4.44 -0.61
C GLN A 44 13.69 4.55 0.41
N HIS A 45 12.48 4.02 0.11
CA HIS A 45 11.31 4.22 0.96
C HIS A 45 10.75 2.91 1.52
N ARG A 46 10.51 2.89 2.82
CA ARG A 46 9.77 1.79 3.46
C ARG A 46 8.27 1.97 3.36
N VAL A 47 7.81 3.20 3.27
CA VAL A 47 6.41 3.54 3.01
C VAL A 47 6.40 4.54 1.86
N ALA A 48 5.57 4.32 0.84
CA ALA A 48 5.34 5.29 -0.21
C ALA A 48 3.87 5.28 -0.67
N PHE A 49 3.33 6.46 -0.96
CA PHE A 49 2.03 6.64 -1.58
C PHE A 49 2.20 7.06 -3.04
N PHE A 50 1.58 6.32 -3.94
CA PHE A 50 1.53 6.61 -5.36
C PHE A 50 0.16 7.14 -5.76
N ALA A 51 0.13 8.39 -6.20
CA ALA A 51 -1.06 9.08 -6.64
C ALA A 51 -1.46 8.60 -8.04
N ALA A 52 -2.43 7.70 -8.12
CA ALA A 52 -2.99 7.17 -9.36
C ALA A 52 -4.33 7.86 -9.65
N SER A 53 -4.29 8.94 -10.43
CA SER A 53 -5.50 9.64 -10.87
C SER A 53 -6.13 8.92 -12.07
N PRO A 54 -7.43 8.64 -12.07
CA PRO A 54 -8.06 7.93 -13.17
C PRO A 54 -8.01 8.78 -14.45
N LYS A 55 -7.41 8.22 -15.52
CA LYS A 55 -7.35 8.84 -16.85
C LYS A 55 -8.61 8.58 -17.70
N ALA A 56 -9.40 7.57 -17.32
CA ALA A 56 -10.63 7.19 -18.01
C ALA A 56 -11.69 6.75 -16.99
N GLN A 57 -12.98 6.84 -17.39
CA GLN A 57 -14.05 6.28 -16.56
C GLN A 57 -13.91 4.75 -16.50
N SER A 58 -13.81 4.21 -15.30
CA SER A 58 -13.87 2.76 -15.09
C SER A 58 -15.24 2.24 -15.54
N VAL A 59 -15.23 1.16 -16.31
CA VAL A 59 -16.44 0.51 -16.81
C VAL A 59 -17.25 -0.13 -15.67
N SER A 60 -16.60 -0.47 -14.57
CA SER A 60 -17.21 -1.12 -13.40
C SER A 60 -17.02 -0.28 -12.14
N GLU A 61 -18.05 -0.24 -11.31
CA GLU A 61 -18.00 0.43 -9.99
C GLU A 61 -17.04 -0.23 -9.00
N LYS A 62 -16.60 -1.46 -9.27
CA LYS A 62 -15.75 -2.28 -8.39
C LYS A 62 -14.36 -2.52 -8.94
N THR A 63 -13.96 -1.76 -9.97
CA THR A 63 -12.62 -1.84 -10.57
C THR A 63 -12.05 -0.44 -10.82
N ASN A 64 -10.74 -0.30 -10.74
CA ASN A 64 -9.98 0.88 -11.14
C ASN A 64 -8.80 0.41 -11.99
N GLN A 65 -8.92 0.56 -13.31
CA GLN A 65 -7.92 0.09 -14.27
C GLN A 65 -6.58 0.82 -14.09
N THR A 66 -6.61 2.12 -13.79
CA THR A 66 -5.39 2.92 -13.59
C THR A 66 -4.59 2.41 -12.40
N GLU A 67 -5.25 2.19 -11.26
CA GLU A 67 -4.60 1.59 -10.08
C GLU A 67 -4.10 0.17 -10.37
N ALA A 68 -4.92 -0.67 -11.03
CA ALA A 68 -4.53 -2.04 -11.37
C ALA A 68 -3.27 -2.07 -12.23
N SER A 69 -3.23 -1.25 -13.29
CA SER A 69 -2.06 -1.17 -14.19
C SER A 69 -0.81 -0.72 -13.47
N PHE A 70 -0.93 0.27 -12.58
CA PHE A 70 0.21 0.74 -11.80
C PHE A 70 0.67 -0.30 -10.76
N ILE A 71 -0.25 -0.99 -10.07
CA ILE A 71 0.09 -2.08 -9.15
C ILE A 71 0.86 -3.17 -9.88
N ILE A 72 0.45 -3.55 -11.09
CA ILE A 72 1.14 -4.55 -11.89
C ILE A 72 2.53 -4.07 -12.30
N HIS A 73 2.66 -2.81 -12.70
CA HIS A 73 3.95 -2.21 -13.00
C HIS A 73 4.87 -2.23 -11.77
N LEU A 74 4.36 -1.83 -10.62
CA LEU A 74 5.10 -1.84 -9.35
C LEU A 74 5.58 -3.26 -8.98
N VAL A 75 4.73 -4.30 -9.13
CA VAL A 75 5.12 -5.70 -8.90
C VAL A 75 6.27 -6.11 -9.83
N LYS A 76 6.17 -5.79 -11.12
CA LYS A 76 7.22 -6.11 -12.10
C LYS A 76 8.54 -5.40 -11.78
N THR A 77 8.49 -4.14 -11.41
CA THR A 77 9.67 -3.35 -11.02
C THR A 77 10.32 -3.92 -9.75
N ILE A 78 9.54 -4.26 -8.73
CA ILE A 78 10.07 -4.91 -7.51
C ILE A 78 10.75 -6.23 -7.86
N LYS A 79 10.14 -7.07 -8.69
CA LYS A 79 10.72 -8.34 -9.13
C LYS A 79 12.07 -8.12 -9.85
N GLN A 80 12.14 -7.14 -10.75
CA GLN A 80 13.37 -6.77 -11.44
C GLN A 80 14.43 -6.26 -10.47
N LEU A 81 14.04 -5.43 -9.50
CA LEU A 81 14.94 -4.89 -8.48
C LEU A 81 15.53 -6.00 -7.59
N TYR A 82 14.71 -6.98 -7.19
CA TYR A 82 15.18 -8.17 -6.48
C TYR A 82 16.21 -8.94 -7.30
N HIS A 83 15.93 -9.16 -8.59
CA HIS A 83 16.85 -9.86 -9.50
C HIS A 83 18.17 -9.11 -9.67
N LYS A 84 18.13 -7.78 -9.92
CA LYS A 84 19.33 -6.94 -10.04
C LYS A 84 20.23 -6.98 -8.81
N ASN A 85 19.62 -7.15 -7.63
CA ASN A 85 20.33 -7.19 -6.35
C ASN A 85 20.61 -8.59 -5.82
N ASN A 86 20.38 -9.63 -6.64
CA ASN A 86 20.56 -11.05 -6.27
C ASN A 86 19.80 -11.44 -4.98
N LEU A 87 18.62 -10.86 -4.76
CA LEU A 87 17.76 -11.15 -3.61
C LEU A 87 16.82 -12.32 -3.91
N PRO A 88 16.51 -13.19 -2.92
CA PRO A 88 15.55 -14.27 -3.10
C PRO A 88 14.13 -13.72 -3.29
N PHE A 89 13.52 -14.03 -4.44
CA PHE A 89 12.15 -13.67 -4.73
C PHE A 89 11.25 -14.89 -4.77
N SER A 90 10.09 -14.82 -4.13
CA SER A 90 9.08 -15.87 -4.13
C SER A 90 7.67 -15.29 -4.22
N LYS A 91 6.65 -16.14 -4.41
CA LYS A 91 5.23 -15.74 -4.37
C LYS A 91 4.81 -15.11 -3.03
N ASP A 92 5.58 -15.37 -1.97
CA ASP A 92 5.33 -14.82 -0.64
C ASP A 92 6.08 -13.50 -0.36
N THR A 93 6.88 -13.01 -1.31
CA THR A 93 7.62 -11.74 -1.18
C THR A 93 6.67 -10.55 -1.22
N ILE A 94 5.68 -10.56 -2.12
CA ILE A 94 4.72 -9.47 -2.28
C ILE A 94 3.32 -9.97 -1.96
N GLY A 95 2.58 -9.17 -1.19
CA GLY A 95 1.16 -9.31 -0.99
C GLY A 95 0.41 -8.09 -1.53
N ILE A 96 -0.67 -8.32 -2.28
CA ILE A 96 -1.50 -7.25 -2.83
C ILE A 96 -2.86 -7.28 -2.13
N ILE A 97 -3.25 -6.15 -1.54
CA ILE A 97 -4.51 -6.00 -0.84
C ILE A 97 -5.38 -4.97 -1.57
N VAL A 98 -6.59 -5.36 -1.96
CA VAL A 98 -7.58 -4.47 -2.59
C VAL A 98 -8.97 -4.76 -2.04
N PRO A 99 -9.90 -3.77 -2.01
CA PRO A 99 -11.18 -3.93 -1.33
C PRO A 99 -12.23 -4.75 -2.10
N TYR A 100 -12.04 -4.96 -3.42
CA TYR A 100 -13.07 -5.56 -4.26
C TYR A 100 -12.59 -6.81 -5.00
N ARG A 101 -13.42 -7.87 -5.02
CA ARG A 101 -13.14 -9.11 -5.75
C ARG A 101 -12.93 -8.89 -7.26
N ASN A 102 -13.67 -7.93 -7.85
CA ASN A 102 -13.49 -7.60 -9.27
C ASN A 102 -12.11 -6.99 -9.55
N GLN A 103 -11.59 -6.17 -8.61
CA GLN A 103 -10.24 -5.63 -8.71
C GLN A 103 -9.18 -6.73 -8.56
N ILE A 104 -9.42 -7.71 -7.67
CA ILE A 104 -8.57 -8.90 -7.54
C ILE A 104 -8.51 -9.66 -8.88
N ALA A 105 -9.66 -9.94 -9.48
CA ALA A 105 -9.73 -10.65 -10.76
C ALA A 105 -9.01 -9.89 -11.88
N LEU A 106 -9.18 -8.55 -11.92
CA LEU A 106 -8.53 -7.69 -12.90
C LEU A 106 -7.00 -7.71 -12.78
N ILE A 107 -6.48 -7.66 -11.56
CA ILE A 107 -5.03 -7.70 -11.30
C ILE A 107 -4.49 -9.10 -11.62
N LYS A 108 -5.13 -10.16 -11.13
CA LYS A 108 -4.69 -11.55 -11.37
C LYS A 108 -4.67 -11.93 -12.86
N ALA A 109 -5.62 -11.42 -13.64
CA ALA A 109 -5.67 -11.69 -15.08
C ALA A 109 -4.46 -11.11 -15.86
N GLN A 110 -3.72 -10.18 -15.28
CA GLN A 110 -2.59 -9.49 -15.90
C GLN A 110 -1.25 -9.78 -15.22
N LEU A 111 -1.25 -10.44 -14.05
CA LEU A 111 -0.05 -10.95 -13.42
C LEU A 111 0.26 -12.35 -13.92
N GLU A 112 1.49 -12.55 -14.37
CA GLU A 112 1.97 -13.84 -14.91
C GLU A 112 2.29 -14.83 -13.78
N ASP A 113 2.57 -14.33 -12.58
CA ASP A 113 2.97 -15.11 -11.42
C ASP A 113 1.81 -15.29 -10.42
N ASP A 114 1.85 -16.36 -9.63
CA ASP A 114 0.85 -16.68 -8.61
C ASP A 114 1.07 -15.85 -7.31
N HIS A 115 0.97 -14.53 -7.45
CA HIS A 115 1.02 -13.61 -6.30
C HIS A 115 -0.27 -13.68 -5.49
N THR A 116 -0.13 -13.49 -4.17
CA THR A 116 -1.30 -13.39 -3.29
C THR A 116 -1.97 -12.03 -3.48
N VAL A 117 -3.13 -12.02 -4.15
CA VAL A 117 -4.00 -10.84 -4.28
C VAL A 117 -5.30 -11.15 -3.59
N ASP A 118 -5.65 -10.42 -2.52
CA ASP A 118 -6.88 -10.69 -1.77
C ASP A 118 -7.41 -9.43 -1.06
N THR A 119 -8.55 -9.57 -0.38
CA THR A 119 -9.12 -8.51 0.47
C THR A 119 -8.44 -8.47 1.84
N VAL A 120 -8.63 -7.35 2.55
CA VAL A 120 -8.06 -7.15 3.89
C VAL A 120 -8.48 -8.27 4.86
N GLU A 121 -9.74 -8.71 4.78
CA GLU A 121 -10.31 -9.73 5.67
C GLU A 121 -9.59 -11.08 5.51
N ARG A 122 -9.19 -11.42 4.30
CA ARG A 122 -8.46 -12.68 4.03
C ARG A 122 -6.97 -12.58 4.34
N TYR A 123 -6.42 -11.37 4.38
CA TYR A 123 -5.05 -11.13 4.82
C TYR A 123 -4.88 -11.15 6.35
N GLN A 124 -5.98 -11.23 7.11
CA GLN A 124 -5.91 -11.30 8.56
C GLN A 124 -5.09 -12.54 9.01
N GLY A 125 -3.99 -12.30 9.76
CA GLY A 125 -3.05 -13.35 10.19
C GLY A 125 -1.92 -13.66 9.21
N SER A 126 -1.92 -13.11 7.99
CA SER A 126 -0.85 -13.28 7.02
C SER A 126 0.01 -12.02 6.94
N GLU A 127 1.32 -12.18 6.84
CA GLU A 127 2.28 -11.08 6.68
C GLU A 127 3.18 -11.34 5.47
N ARG A 128 3.66 -10.26 4.85
CA ARG A 128 4.59 -10.32 3.71
C ARG A 128 5.73 -9.32 3.90
N PRO A 129 6.91 -9.56 3.35
CA PRO A 129 7.96 -8.54 3.28
C PRO A 129 7.43 -7.23 2.71
N ILE A 130 6.74 -7.30 1.58
CA ILE A 130 6.18 -6.14 0.90
C ILE A 130 4.66 -6.27 0.78
N ILE A 131 3.94 -5.22 1.18
CA ILE A 131 2.51 -5.09 0.92
C ILE A 131 2.27 -3.93 -0.06
N ILE A 132 1.45 -4.19 -1.07
CA ILE A 132 0.88 -3.18 -1.95
C ILE A 132 -0.61 -3.07 -1.63
N TYR A 133 -1.06 -1.89 -1.20
CA TYR A 133 -2.47 -1.64 -0.90
C TYR A 133 -3.07 -0.71 -1.94
N GLY A 134 -4.02 -1.21 -2.72
CA GLY A 134 -4.79 -0.43 -3.68
C GLY A 134 -6.15 -0.03 -3.11
N PHE A 135 -6.45 1.25 -3.11
CA PHE A 135 -7.72 1.77 -2.56
C PHE A 135 -8.92 1.50 -3.48
N THR A 136 -8.71 1.40 -4.77
CA THR A 136 -9.76 1.16 -5.80
C THR A 136 -10.86 2.22 -5.78
N VAL A 137 -10.53 3.47 -5.45
CA VAL A 137 -11.50 4.57 -5.31
C VAL A 137 -11.44 5.50 -6.53
N HIS A 138 -12.55 5.59 -7.26
CA HIS A 138 -12.75 6.55 -8.33
C HIS A 138 -14.11 7.28 -8.26
N ARG A 139 -14.97 6.94 -7.26
CA ARG A 139 -16.27 7.56 -6.97
C ARG A 139 -16.49 7.68 -5.46
N GLN A 140 -17.33 8.63 -5.04
CA GLN A 140 -17.66 8.85 -3.63
C GLN A 140 -18.26 7.61 -2.95
N ALA A 141 -19.10 6.84 -3.64
CA ALA A 141 -19.71 5.64 -3.09
C ALA A 141 -18.69 4.57 -2.67
N GLN A 142 -17.57 4.49 -3.38
CA GLN A 142 -16.48 3.57 -3.02
C GLN A 142 -15.72 4.04 -1.79
N LEU A 143 -15.52 5.35 -1.64
CA LEU A 143 -14.95 5.93 -0.43
C LEU A 143 -15.82 5.58 0.79
N ASN A 144 -17.15 5.75 0.68
CA ASN A 144 -18.09 5.38 1.74
C ASN A 144 -18.02 3.89 2.11
N PHE A 145 -17.80 3.02 1.13
CA PHE A 145 -17.61 1.58 1.38
C PHE A 145 -16.31 1.29 2.14
N LEU A 146 -15.21 1.95 1.78
CA LEU A 146 -13.94 1.79 2.51
C LEU A 146 -14.05 2.24 3.97
N THR A 147 -14.80 3.31 4.22
CA THR A 147 -14.93 3.93 5.55
C THR A 147 -16.02 3.33 6.44
N ALA A 148 -16.79 2.35 5.93
CA ALA A 148 -17.98 1.82 6.61
C ALA A 148 -17.69 1.06 7.92
N ASN A 149 -16.46 0.56 8.15
CA ASN A 149 -16.07 -0.25 9.31
C ASN A 149 -15.13 0.49 10.26
N ARG A 150 -15.47 1.73 10.57
CA ARG A 150 -14.74 2.55 11.52
C ARG A 150 -15.38 2.53 12.89
N PHE A 151 -14.57 2.73 13.90
CA PHE A 151 -15.03 2.92 15.27
C PHE A 151 -14.18 4.00 15.94
N GLU A 152 -14.73 4.60 16.97
CA GLU A 152 -14.03 5.59 17.78
C GLU A 152 -13.53 4.94 19.05
N GLU A 153 -12.27 5.12 19.38
CA GLU A 153 -11.65 4.62 20.59
C GLU A 153 -10.70 5.69 21.14
N ASN A 154 -10.87 6.07 22.41
CA ASN A 154 -10.06 7.10 23.09
C ASN A 154 -9.97 8.44 22.33
N GLY A 155 -11.04 8.83 21.62
CA GLY A 155 -11.09 10.06 20.81
C GLY A 155 -10.40 9.95 19.44
N ALA A 156 -9.83 8.81 19.08
CA ALA A 156 -9.27 8.53 17.76
C ALA A 156 -10.26 7.76 16.90
N LEU A 157 -10.41 8.19 15.64
CA LEU A 157 -11.19 7.47 14.64
C LEU A 157 -10.33 6.39 13.99
N ILE A 158 -10.58 5.14 14.31
CA ILE A 158 -9.80 3.99 13.83
C ILE A 158 -10.46 3.38 12.60
N ASP A 159 -9.72 3.36 11.48
CA ASP A 159 -10.09 2.60 10.30
C ASP A 159 -9.50 1.19 10.40
N ARG A 160 -10.37 0.23 10.77
CA ARG A 160 -9.95 -1.15 11.01
C ARG A 160 -9.34 -1.81 9.78
N LYS A 161 -9.88 -1.55 8.58
CA LYS A 161 -9.36 -2.14 7.33
C LYS A 161 -8.00 -1.56 6.98
N LEU A 162 -7.86 -0.24 7.05
CA LEU A 162 -6.58 0.42 6.82
C LEU A 162 -5.53 -0.07 7.82
N ASN A 163 -5.86 -0.09 9.12
CA ASN A 163 -4.93 -0.53 10.15
C ASN A 163 -4.45 -1.97 9.94
N VAL A 164 -5.35 -2.90 9.60
CA VAL A 164 -4.97 -4.28 9.27
C VAL A 164 -4.05 -4.30 8.06
N ALA A 165 -4.37 -3.58 6.99
CA ALA A 165 -3.53 -3.55 5.78
C ALA A 165 -2.12 -3.02 6.07
N LEU A 166 -2.01 -1.91 6.80
CA LEU A 166 -0.73 -1.30 7.17
C LEU A 166 0.15 -2.25 8.00
N THR A 167 -0.47 -2.99 8.92
CA THR A 167 0.25 -3.91 9.83
C THR A 167 0.61 -5.27 9.20
N ARG A 168 0.29 -5.52 7.92
CA ARG A 168 0.68 -6.77 7.21
C ARG A 168 2.07 -6.69 6.57
N ALA A 169 2.60 -5.49 6.39
CA ALA A 169 3.93 -5.29 5.82
C ALA A 169 5.03 -5.43 6.89
N LYS A 170 6.03 -6.26 6.61
CA LYS A 170 7.21 -6.41 7.47
C LYS A 170 8.27 -5.36 7.17
N GLU A 171 8.55 -5.12 5.89
CA GLU A 171 9.68 -4.34 5.42
C GLU A 171 9.27 -3.11 4.63
N GLN A 172 8.30 -3.25 3.70
CA GLN A 172 7.85 -2.15 2.85
C GLN A 172 6.33 -2.16 2.65
N LEU A 173 5.77 -0.96 2.57
CA LEU A 173 4.35 -0.71 2.33
C LEU A 173 4.18 0.31 1.22
N PHE A 174 3.54 -0.08 0.13
CA PHE A 174 3.22 0.78 -0.99
C PHE A 174 1.71 0.99 -1.10
N LEU A 175 1.28 2.23 -1.10
CA LEU A 175 -0.11 2.65 -1.15
C LEU A 175 -0.40 3.23 -2.54
N VAL A 176 -1.47 2.79 -3.20
CA VAL A 176 -1.84 3.25 -4.55
C VAL A 176 -3.29 3.71 -4.54
N GLY A 177 -3.55 4.96 -4.91
CA GLY A 177 -4.92 5.47 -4.89
C GLY A 177 -5.11 6.85 -5.49
N ASN A 178 -6.38 7.26 -5.62
CA ASN A 178 -6.76 8.58 -6.09
C ASN A 178 -6.78 9.59 -4.94
N PRO A 179 -5.80 10.51 -4.84
CA PRO A 179 -5.69 11.44 -3.72
C PRO A 179 -6.87 12.42 -3.66
N GLN A 180 -7.42 12.86 -4.80
CA GLN A 180 -8.52 13.81 -4.85
C GLN A 180 -9.79 13.31 -4.15
N LEU A 181 -10.02 12.00 -4.20
CA LEU A 181 -11.13 11.37 -3.50
C LEU A 181 -10.77 11.00 -2.06
N LEU A 182 -9.57 10.47 -1.83
CA LEU A 182 -9.12 10.08 -0.50
C LEU A 182 -9.04 11.29 0.45
N GLU A 183 -8.63 12.46 -0.02
CA GLU A 183 -8.57 13.69 0.78
C GLU A 183 -9.93 14.19 1.29
N ARG A 184 -11.05 13.68 0.75
CA ARG A 184 -12.40 13.99 1.26
C ARG A 184 -12.69 13.35 2.61
N ASP A 185 -11.95 12.32 2.95
CA ASP A 185 -12.05 11.62 4.22
C ASP A 185 -10.94 12.04 5.20
N LYS A 186 -11.30 12.20 6.48
CA LYS A 186 -10.39 12.70 7.51
C LYS A 186 -9.17 11.79 7.71
N VAL A 187 -9.37 10.46 7.82
CA VAL A 187 -8.29 9.50 8.08
C VAL A 187 -7.36 9.39 6.88
N PHE A 188 -7.91 9.29 5.67
CA PHE A 188 -7.09 9.21 4.47
C PHE A 188 -6.37 10.52 4.16
N ARG A 189 -6.98 11.68 4.47
CA ARG A 189 -6.30 12.98 4.40
C ARG A 189 -5.09 13.03 5.32
N GLN A 190 -5.21 12.53 6.54
CA GLN A 190 -4.10 12.43 7.50
C GLN A 190 -3.00 11.48 6.97
N LEU A 191 -3.37 10.35 6.38
CA LEU A 191 -2.42 9.42 5.76
C LEU A 191 -1.65 10.10 4.61
N LEU A 192 -2.34 10.82 3.74
CA LEU A 192 -1.71 11.55 2.64
C LEU A 192 -0.80 12.67 3.13
N ALA A 193 -1.22 13.42 4.15
CA ALA A 193 -0.38 14.45 4.78
C ALA A 193 0.88 13.82 5.39
N PHE A 194 0.75 12.73 6.12
CA PHE A 194 1.87 11.98 6.68
C PHE A 194 2.86 11.53 5.59
N CYS A 195 2.38 10.98 4.47
CA CYS A 195 3.25 10.60 3.36
C CYS A 195 3.95 11.81 2.72
N LYS A 196 3.26 12.95 2.60
CA LYS A 196 3.86 14.21 2.11
C LYS A 196 4.96 14.73 3.04
N ASP A 197 4.70 14.74 4.35
CA ASP A 197 5.65 15.21 5.37
C ASP A 197 6.92 14.32 5.46
N LYS A 198 6.78 13.04 5.12
CA LYS A 198 7.90 12.08 5.04
C LYS A 198 8.58 12.02 3.66
N GLU A 199 8.24 12.93 2.74
CA GLU A 199 8.73 12.94 1.35
C GLU A 199 8.45 11.61 0.61
N ALA A 200 7.40 10.90 1.00
CA ALA A 200 7.02 9.58 0.53
C ALA A 200 5.73 9.61 -0.32
N TYR A 201 5.46 10.72 -1.00
CA TYR A 201 4.30 10.92 -1.86
C TYR A 201 4.74 11.17 -3.30
N PHE A 202 4.34 10.29 -4.24
CA PHE A 202 4.77 10.30 -5.63
C PHE A 202 3.59 10.26 -6.59
N SER A 203 3.81 10.70 -7.84
CA SER A 203 2.85 10.51 -8.93
C SER A 203 3.07 9.15 -9.59
N ALA A 204 2.01 8.37 -9.76
CA ALA A 204 2.06 7.12 -10.51
C ALA A 204 2.30 7.32 -12.03
N ASP A 205 2.16 8.56 -12.54
CA ASP A 205 2.36 8.89 -13.95
C ASP A 205 3.82 9.19 -14.28
N ASN A 206 4.64 9.49 -13.27
CA ASN A 206 6.03 9.93 -13.42
C ASN A 206 7.04 8.96 -12.77
N SER A 207 6.55 7.79 -12.36
CA SER A 207 7.34 6.78 -11.63
C SER A 207 7.61 5.57 -12.51
#